data_cd1d2961a8d504392cae21cd9eef735e
#
_entry.id   cd1d2961a8d504392cae21cd9eef735e
#
_cell.length_a   1.000
_cell.length_b   1.000
_cell.length_c   1.000
_cell.angle_alpha   90.00
_cell.angle_beta   90.00
_cell.angle_gamma   90.00
#
_symmetry.space_group_name_H-M   'P 1'
#
loop_
_entity.id
_entity.type
_entity.pdbx_description
1 polymer ?
#
loop_
_entity_poly.entity_id
_entity_poly.type
_entity_poly.pdbx_seq_one_letter_code
_entity_poly.pdbx_strand_id
1 'polypeptide(L)'
;MLIFLRKAQENATPNAYSLSGLELGGPRTQILAKIVAFNNTLTTLHLSRKKIQDKEGQDLARALITNKTLRKLELEGNCLGLMSAKAFAFALRNNRTLRYLDLESNNLCHEGEENQGVEDMIGALAQNTTLLSLNLANNKLDE
;
A
#
# COMPACT_ATOMS: atom_id res chain seq x y z
N MET A 1 -14.62 8.83 9.19
CA MET A 1 -14.38 7.84 8.12
C MET A 1 -15.24 8.07 6.89
N LEU A 2 -16.56 8.06 6.99
CA LEU A 2 -17.46 8.28 5.84
C LEU A 2 -17.24 9.63 5.16
N ILE A 3 -17.02 10.71 5.91
CA ILE A 3 -16.74 12.05 5.37
C ILE A 3 -15.45 12.04 4.54
N PHE A 4 -14.41 11.34 5.01
CA PHE A 4 -13.17 11.19 4.24
C PHE A 4 -13.39 10.42 2.95
N LEU A 5 -14.04 9.27 3.01
CA LEU A 5 -14.33 8.45 1.82
C LEU A 5 -15.13 9.22 0.78
N ARG A 6 -16.14 9.99 1.20
CA ARG A 6 -16.91 10.85 0.32
C ARG A 6 -16.03 11.94 -0.32
N LYS A 7 -15.25 12.68 0.47
CA LYS A 7 -14.34 13.71 -0.05
C LYS A 7 -13.30 13.13 -1.00
N ALA A 8 -12.76 11.95 -0.70
CA ALA A 8 -11.80 11.28 -1.55
C ALA A 8 -12.42 10.83 -2.88
N GLN A 9 -13.66 10.36 -2.85
CA GLN A 9 -14.42 10.01 -4.04
C GLN A 9 -14.73 11.23 -4.92
N GLU A 10 -15.00 12.37 -4.31
CA GLU A 10 -15.26 13.65 -4.99
C GLU A 10 -13.98 14.41 -5.38
N ASN A 11 -12.79 13.84 -5.15
CA ASN A 11 -11.50 14.51 -5.30
C ASN A 11 -11.41 15.86 -4.54
N ALA A 12 -11.99 15.89 -3.34
CA ALA A 12 -12.07 17.06 -2.47
C ALA A 12 -11.23 16.91 -1.18
N THR A 13 -10.32 15.93 -1.14
CA THR A 13 -9.40 15.75 -0.02
C THR A 13 -8.18 16.66 -0.13
N PRO A 14 -7.54 17.01 0.99
CA PRO A 14 -6.19 17.59 0.96
C PRO A 14 -5.19 16.59 0.32
N ASN A 15 -4.03 17.10 -0.11
CA ASN A 15 -2.99 16.29 -0.76
C ASN A 15 -2.43 15.17 0.11
N ALA A 16 -2.40 15.40 1.43
CA ALA A 16 -1.97 14.40 2.42
C ALA A 16 -3.10 14.10 3.39
N TYR A 17 -3.31 12.83 3.69
CA TYR A 17 -4.32 12.41 4.66
C TYR A 17 -3.81 11.29 5.54
N SER A 18 -4.09 11.43 6.84
CA SER A 18 -3.84 10.42 7.85
C SER A 18 -5.15 9.99 8.50
N LEU A 19 -5.37 8.69 8.54
CA LEU A 19 -6.51 8.08 9.23
C LEU A 19 -6.13 7.66 10.66
N SER A 20 -5.32 8.45 11.36
CA SER A 20 -4.89 8.16 12.73
C SER A 20 -6.09 7.93 13.66
N GLY A 21 -5.96 6.98 14.59
CA GLY A 21 -6.97 6.68 15.60
C GLY A 21 -8.20 5.90 15.10
N LEU A 22 -8.31 5.60 13.81
CA LEU A 22 -9.44 4.84 13.25
C LEU A 22 -9.00 3.45 12.79
N GLU A 23 -9.68 2.42 13.26
CA GLU A 23 -9.58 1.09 12.65
C GLU A 23 -10.36 1.07 11.34
N LEU A 24 -9.72 0.60 10.27
CA LEU A 24 -10.37 0.53 8.96
C LEU A 24 -11.26 -0.73 8.83
N GLY A 25 -10.74 -1.87 9.21
CA GLY A 25 -11.37 -3.16 8.93
C GLY A 25 -11.49 -3.45 7.43
N GLY A 26 -11.78 -4.70 7.08
CA GLY A 26 -11.79 -5.15 5.69
C GLY A 26 -12.71 -4.36 4.76
N PRO A 27 -14.02 -4.23 5.05
CA PRO A 27 -14.95 -3.58 4.13
C PRO A 27 -14.61 -2.11 3.83
N ARG A 28 -14.15 -1.37 4.84
CA ARG A 28 -13.77 0.05 4.66
C ARG A 28 -12.49 0.20 3.85
N THR A 29 -11.52 -0.70 4.05
CA THR A 29 -10.28 -0.71 3.28
C THR A 29 -10.55 -1.05 1.82
N GLN A 30 -11.46 -1.97 1.53
CA GLN A 30 -11.86 -2.30 0.16
C GLN A 30 -12.49 -1.10 -0.55
N ILE A 31 -13.38 -0.37 0.14
CA ILE A 31 -13.97 0.87 -0.39
C ILE A 31 -12.88 1.91 -0.64
N LEU A 32 -11.96 2.08 0.32
CA LEU A 32 -10.84 3.02 0.19
C LEU A 32 -9.96 2.68 -1.02
N ALA A 33 -9.64 1.41 -1.24
CA ALA A 33 -8.84 0.98 -2.38
C ALA A 33 -9.51 1.34 -3.72
N LYS A 34 -10.82 1.12 -3.84
CA LYS A 34 -11.58 1.51 -5.03
C LYS A 34 -11.55 3.02 -5.26
N ILE A 35 -11.67 3.81 -4.20
CA ILE A 35 -11.60 5.28 -4.28
C ILE A 35 -10.19 5.71 -4.69
N VAL A 36 -9.16 5.18 -4.04
CA VAL A 36 -7.74 5.52 -4.33
C VAL A 36 -7.40 5.25 -5.79
N ALA A 37 -7.91 4.18 -6.38
CA ALA A 37 -7.64 3.84 -7.78
C ALA A 37 -7.91 5.02 -8.75
N PHE A 38 -8.93 5.83 -8.48
CA PHE A 38 -9.37 6.92 -9.35
C PHE A 38 -9.20 8.31 -8.73
N ASN A 39 -8.82 8.41 -7.45
CA ASN A 39 -8.58 9.69 -6.80
C ASN A 39 -7.38 10.40 -7.45
N ASN A 40 -7.52 11.70 -7.69
CA ASN A 40 -6.52 12.53 -8.34
C ASN A 40 -6.02 13.71 -7.47
N THR A 41 -6.33 13.72 -6.18
CA THR A 41 -5.91 14.76 -5.24
C THR A 41 -4.92 14.27 -4.19
N LEU A 42 -5.03 13.00 -3.76
CA LEU A 42 -4.14 12.44 -2.75
C LEU A 42 -2.76 12.17 -3.33
N THR A 43 -1.75 12.75 -2.72
CA THR A 43 -0.33 12.49 -2.99
C THR A 43 0.32 11.68 -1.86
N THR A 44 -0.22 11.75 -0.65
CA THR A 44 0.26 11.02 0.52
C THR A 44 -0.91 10.41 1.27
N LEU A 45 -0.80 9.13 1.60
CA LEU A 45 -1.80 8.39 2.36
C LEU A 45 -1.13 7.59 3.49
N HIS A 46 -1.49 7.93 4.73
CA HIS A 46 -0.99 7.28 5.93
C HIS A 46 -2.02 6.26 6.44
N LEU A 47 -1.69 4.99 6.32
CA LEU A 47 -2.52 3.86 6.75
C LEU A 47 -1.79 2.93 7.73
N SER A 48 -0.79 3.45 8.45
CA SER A 48 -0.03 2.67 9.42
C SER A 48 -0.92 2.24 10.59
N ARG A 49 -0.74 0.99 11.05
CA ARG A 49 -1.41 0.42 12.24
C ARG A 49 -2.95 0.45 12.16
N LYS A 50 -3.50 0.07 11.00
CA LYS A 50 -4.94 0.04 10.73
C LYS A 50 -5.54 -1.37 10.71
N LYS A 51 -4.77 -2.39 11.11
CA LYS A 51 -5.18 -3.81 11.08
C LYS A 51 -5.61 -4.27 9.68
N ILE A 52 -4.98 -3.71 8.64
CA ILE A 52 -5.20 -4.10 7.25
C ILE A 52 -4.65 -5.51 7.06
N GLN A 53 -5.50 -6.42 6.58
CA GLN A 53 -5.15 -7.81 6.35
C GLN A 53 -4.58 -7.99 4.94
N ASP A 54 -4.08 -9.20 4.65
CA ASP A 54 -3.43 -9.51 3.38
C ASP A 54 -4.34 -9.28 2.16
N LYS A 55 -5.62 -9.61 2.27
CA LYS A 55 -6.58 -9.38 1.19
C LYS A 55 -6.76 -7.89 0.85
N GLU A 56 -6.89 -7.06 1.87
CA GLU A 56 -7.05 -5.62 1.69
C GLU A 56 -5.76 -4.97 1.19
N GLY A 57 -4.61 -5.49 1.60
CA GLY A 57 -3.31 -5.08 1.07
C GLY A 57 -3.21 -5.33 -0.43
N GLN A 58 -3.71 -6.47 -0.91
CA GLN A 58 -3.80 -6.74 -2.35
C GLN A 58 -4.68 -5.72 -3.08
N ASP A 59 -5.83 -5.34 -2.50
CA ASP A 59 -6.73 -4.38 -3.12
C ASP A 59 -6.09 -2.99 -3.21
N LEU A 60 -5.35 -2.56 -2.17
CA LEU A 60 -4.58 -1.31 -2.19
C LEU A 60 -3.45 -1.35 -3.23
N ALA A 61 -2.73 -2.46 -3.33
CA ALA A 61 -1.70 -2.63 -4.35
C ALA A 61 -2.27 -2.54 -5.77
N ARG A 62 -3.41 -3.18 -6.02
CA ARG A 62 -4.10 -3.09 -7.32
C ARG A 62 -4.53 -1.66 -7.65
N ALA A 63 -4.98 -0.90 -6.65
CA ALA A 63 -5.35 0.50 -6.84
C ALA A 63 -4.18 1.35 -7.38
N LEU A 64 -2.94 1.05 -7.00
CA LEU A 64 -1.75 1.75 -7.49
C LEU A 64 -1.51 1.58 -9.00
N ILE A 65 -2.00 0.50 -9.61
CA ILE A 65 -1.85 0.27 -11.06
C ILE A 65 -2.56 1.37 -11.85
N THR A 66 -3.73 1.78 -11.37
CA THR A 66 -4.57 2.80 -12.01
C THR A 66 -4.24 4.21 -11.51
N ASN A 67 -3.92 4.37 -10.21
CA ASN A 67 -3.65 5.68 -9.61
C ASN A 67 -2.41 6.34 -10.20
N LYS A 68 -2.52 7.62 -10.55
CA LYS A 68 -1.45 8.43 -11.15
C LYS A 68 -1.06 9.66 -10.32
N THR A 69 -1.51 9.75 -9.07
CA THR A 69 -1.25 10.91 -8.21
C THR A 69 -0.56 10.57 -6.90
N LEU A 70 -0.79 9.39 -6.34
CA LEU A 70 -0.21 8.99 -5.06
C LEU A 70 1.30 8.81 -5.19
N ARG A 71 2.05 9.52 -4.33
CA ARG A 71 3.51 9.49 -4.28
C ARG A 71 4.06 8.83 -3.04
N LYS A 72 3.30 8.83 -1.96
CA LYS A 72 3.68 8.21 -0.69
C LYS A 72 2.54 7.39 -0.12
N LEU A 73 2.82 6.12 0.20
CA LEU A 73 1.90 5.21 0.86
C LEU A 73 2.60 4.58 2.06
N GLU A 74 2.03 4.77 3.25
CA GLU A 74 2.53 4.20 4.51
C GLU A 74 1.55 3.13 5.01
N LEU A 75 2.05 1.92 5.17
CA LEU A 75 1.32 0.73 5.60
C LEU A 75 2.03 -0.01 6.76
N GLU A 76 2.94 0.67 7.46
CA GLU A 76 3.68 0.13 8.60
C GLU A 76 2.72 -0.49 9.63
N GLY A 77 3.13 -1.62 10.23
CA GLY A 77 2.44 -2.20 11.38
C GLY A 77 1.03 -2.72 11.08
N ASN A 78 0.80 -3.22 9.87
CA ASN A 78 -0.42 -3.90 9.49
C ASN A 78 -0.24 -5.43 9.49
N CYS A 79 -1.14 -6.16 8.88
CA CYS A 79 -1.14 -7.62 8.78
C CYS A 79 -1.02 -8.09 7.32
N LEU A 80 -0.22 -7.37 6.53
CA LEU A 80 0.02 -7.69 5.12
C LEU A 80 0.87 -8.96 5.03
N GLY A 81 0.52 -9.85 4.12
CA GLY A 81 1.19 -11.13 3.94
C GLY A 81 1.80 -11.30 2.55
N LEU A 82 2.14 -12.54 2.22
CA LEU A 82 2.75 -12.94 0.96
C LEU A 82 1.98 -12.45 -0.27
N MET A 83 0.66 -12.55 -0.25
CA MET A 83 -0.15 -12.16 -1.42
C MET A 83 -0.17 -10.66 -1.62
N SER A 84 -0.11 -9.86 -0.54
CA SER A 84 0.12 -8.41 -0.63
C SER A 84 1.49 -8.11 -1.23
N ALA A 85 2.55 -8.79 -0.80
CA ALA A 85 3.90 -8.60 -1.35
C ALA A 85 3.92 -8.86 -2.87
N LYS A 86 3.34 -9.97 -3.33
CA LYS A 86 3.19 -10.28 -4.77
C LYS A 86 2.39 -9.22 -5.52
N ALA A 87 1.30 -8.74 -4.93
CA ALA A 87 0.47 -7.69 -5.55
C ALA A 87 1.21 -6.35 -5.63
N PHE A 88 1.96 -5.97 -4.59
CA PHE A 88 2.82 -4.78 -4.63
C PHE A 88 3.95 -4.92 -5.65
N ALA A 89 4.57 -6.09 -5.78
CA ALA A 89 5.56 -6.34 -6.82
C ALA A 89 4.98 -6.08 -8.22
N PHE A 90 3.79 -6.59 -8.50
CA PHE A 90 3.10 -6.33 -9.76
C PHE A 90 2.75 -4.85 -9.94
N ALA A 91 2.25 -4.20 -8.89
CA ALA A 91 1.95 -2.77 -8.92
C ALA A 91 3.19 -1.93 -9.22
N LEU A 92 4.32 -2.21 -8.59
CA LEU A 92 5.59 -1.50 -8.81
C LEU A 92 6.12 -1.65 -10.25
N ARG A 93 5.88 -2.79 -10.90
CA ARG A 93 6.23 -2.95 -12.33
C ARG A 93 5.40 -2.03 -13.24
N ASN A 94 4.20 -1.65 -12.83
CA ASN A 94 3.24 -0.91 -13.64
C ASN A 94 3.01 0.54 -13.21
N ASN A 95 3.31 0.90 -11.96
CA ASN A 95 3.14 2.27 -11.44
C ASN A 95 4.42 3.10 -11.69
N ARG A 96 4.25 4.33 -12.13
CA ARG A 96 5.34 5.30 -12.39
C ARG A 96 5.15 6.61 -11.64
N THR A 97 4.38 6.59 -10.55
CA THR A 97 4.08 7.78 -9.74
C THR A 97 4.48 7.65 -8.29
N LEU A 98 4.39 6.45 -7.71
CA LEU A 98 4.77 6.20 -6.32
C LEU A 98 6.29 6.36 -6.14
N ARG A 99 6.67 7.10 -5.09
CA ARG A 99 8.07 7.39 -4.73
C ARG A 99 8.49 6.77 -3.40
N TYR A 100 7.54 6.60 -2.49
CA TYR A 100 7.79 6.08 -1.15
C TYR A 100 6.74 5.04 -0.80
N LEU A 101 7.18 3.84 -0.49
CA LEU A 101 6.34 2.74 -0.01
C LEU A 101 6.91 2.20 1.29
N ASP A 102 6.14 2.31 2.35
CA ASP A 102 6.50 1.78 3.66
C ASP A 102 5.63 0.57 4.00
N LEU A 103 6.27 -0.58 4.10
CA LEU A 103 5.68 -1.87 4.47
C LEU A 103 6.31 -2.45 5.72
N GLU A 104 7.01 -1.64 6.52
CA GLU A 104 7.66 -2.07 7.75
C GLU A 104 6.69 -2.80 8.69
N SER A 105 7.22 -3.75 9.44
CA SER A 105 6.47 -4.45 10.51
C SER A 105 5.15 -5.08 10.02
N ASN A 106 5.22 -5.80 8.92
CA ASN A 106 4.15 -6.66 8.40
C ASN A 106 4.57 -8.15 8.45
N ASN A 107 3.88 -9.02 7.76
CA ASN A 107 4.19 -10.45 7.68
C ASN A 107 4.39 -10.92 6.24
N LEU A 108 5.15 -10.14 5.45
CA LEU A 108 5.30 -10.36 4.00
C LEU A 108 5.97 -11.69 3.65
N CYS A 109 6.76 -12.24 4.56
CA CYS A 109 7.48 -13.51 4.40
C CYS A 109 6.84 -14.67 5.18
N HIS A 110 5.59 -14.55 5.59
CA HIS A 110 4.82 -15.59 6.26
C HIS A 110 5.62 -16.31 7.34
N GLU A 111 5.93 -15.58 8.43
CA GLU A 111 6.75 -16.08 9.55
C GLU A 111 8.21 -16.49 9.16
N GLY A 112 8.72 -16.03 8.03
CA GLY A 112 10.04 -16.36 7.50
C GLY A 112 10.08 -17.62 6.62
N GLU A 113 8.94 -18.21 6.32
CA GLU A 113 8.88 -19.45 5.52
C GLU A 113 8.83 -19.20 4.00
N GLU A 114 8.42 -18.01 3.57
CA GLU A 114 8.22 -17.71 2.14
C GLU A 114 8.69 -16.29 1.75
N ASN A 115 9.83 -16.17 1.14
CA ASN A 115 10.41 -14.90 0.69
C ASN A 115 10.00 -14.47 -0.73
N GLN A 116 9.30 -15.33 -1.48
CA GLN A 116 9.02 -15.13 -2.90
C GLN A 116 8.36 -13.76 -3.21
N GLY A 117 7.43 -13.32 -2.37
CA GLY A 117 6.76 -12.03 -2.58
C GLY A 117 7.72 -10.84 -2.48
N VAL A 118 8.64 -10.89 -1.54
CA VAL A 118 9.68 -9.85 -1.36
C VAL A 118 10.71 -9.91 -2.49
N GLU A 119 11.13 -11.10 -2.89
CA GLU A 119 12.00 -11.29 -4.05
C GLU A 119 11.39 -10.73 -5.32
N ASP A 120 10.09 -10.95 -5.53
CA ASP A 120 9.33 -10.37 -6.64
C ASP A 120 9.30 -8.84 -6.59
N MET A 121 9.21 -8.25 -5.38
CA MET A 121 9.28 -6.80 -5.19
C MET A 121 10.66 -6.25 -5.52
N ILE A 122 11.72 -6.91 -5.05
CA ILE A 122 13.10 -6.54 -5.37
C ILE A 122 13.33 -6.62 -6.89
N GLY A 123 12.86 -7.70 -7.52
CA GLY A 123 12.91 -7.84 -8.98
C GLY A 123 12.13 -6.75 -9.72
N ALA A 124 11.02 -6.27 -9.17
CA ALA A 124 10.27 -5.16 -9.76
C ALA A 124 11.05 -3.84 -9.73
N LEU A 125 11.90 -3.62 -8.73
CA LEU A 125 12.74 -2.41 -8.63
C LEU A 125 13.73 -2.28 -9.79
N ALA A 126 14.16 -3.40 -10.37
CA ALA A 126 15.03 -3.36 -11.56
C ALA A 126 14.37 -2.68 -12.78
N GLN A 127 13.04 -2.64 -12.81
CA GLN A 127 12.26 -2.03 -13.90
C GLN A 127 11.58 -0.71 -13.47
N ASN A 128 11.49 -0.45 -12.18
CA ASN A 128 10.87 0.77 -11.65
C ASN A 128 11.93 1.85 -11.43
N THR A 129 11.80 2.95 -12.15
CA THR A 129 12.72 4.08 -12.09
C THR A 129 12.19 5.27 -11.28
N THR A 130 11.01 5.13 -10.68
CA THR A 130 10.33 6.23 -9.97
C THR A 130 10.32 6.05 -8.46
N LEU A 131 10.32 4.82 -7.95
CA LEU A 131 10.35 4.57 -6.53
C LEU A 131 11.73 4.95 -5.96
N LEU A 132 11.73 5.78 -4.94
CA LEU A 132 12.94 6.29 -4.28
C LEU A 132 13.24 5.56 -2.97
N SER A 133 12.21 5.05 -2.31
CA SER A 133 12.33 4.35 -1.03
C SER A 133 11.31 3.23 -0.91
N LEU A 134 11.80 2.06 -0.54
CA LEU A 134 11.00 0.90 -0.14
C LEU A 134 11.49 0.44 1.23
N ASN A 135 10.61 0.51 2.23
CA ASN A 135 10.92 0.02 3.59
C ASN A 135 10.26 -1.35 3.79
N LEU A 136 11.08 -2.38 3.99
CA LEU A 136 10.68 -3.76 4.24
C LEU A 136 11.13 -4.26 5.62
N ALA A 137 11.63 -3.39 6.49
CA ALA A 137 12.14 -3.77 7.81
C ALA A 137 11.08 -4.54 8.62
N ASN A 138 11.53 -5.43 9.50
CA ASN A 138 10.66 -6.18 10.41
C ASN A 138 9.57 -7.01 9.71
N ASN A 139 9.87 -7.60 8.56
CA ASN A 139 8.96 -8.49 7.81
C ASN A 139 9.36 -9.97 7.90
N LYS A 140 10.17 -10.33 8.90
CA LYS A 140 10.65 -11.70 9.10
C LYS A 140 11.39 -12.24 7.85
N LEU A 141 12.15 -11.36 7.21
CA LEU A 141 13.08 -11.75 6.16
C LEU A 141 14.14 -12.67 6.78
N ASP A 142 14.40 -13.82 6.17
CA ASP A 142 15.52 -14.66 6.55
C ASP A 142 16.84 -13.93 6.32
N GLU A 143 17.79 -14.12 7.25
CA GLU A 143 19.14 -13.58 7.13
C GLU A 143 19.97 -14.27 6.04
#